data_3b7e463c8033c4b6b1e29cf271836354
#
_entry.id   3b7e463c8033c4b6b1e29cf271836354
#
_cell.length_a   1.000
_cell.length_b   1.000
_cell.length_c   1.000
_cell.angle_alpha   90.00
_cell.angle_beta   90.00
_cell.angle_gamma   90.00
#
_symmetry.space_group_name_H-M   'P 1'
#
loop_
_entity.id
_entity.type
_entity.pdbx_description
1 polymer ?
#
loop_
_entity_poly.entity_id
_entity_poly.type
_entity_poly.pdbx_seq_one_letter_code
_entity_poly.pdbx_strand_id
1 'polypeptide(L)'
;MNRYFSLRDEVLHLLDEKSHGYYKREAIAHMFQVETLCVLLAKERGLDEELCAIIGLLHDVAVPIYSSSFQHATRSSELAKELLGPIFSDEEKKYYFHCN
;
A
#
# COMPACT_ATOMS: atom_id res chain seq x y z
N MET A 1 8.99 11.93 -1.44
CA MET A 1 8.41 10.86 -2.29
C MET A 1 9.38 9.76 -2.72
N ASN A 2 10.67 9.86 -2.34
CA ASN A 2 11.64 8.81 -2.71
C ASN A 2 11.30 7.43 -2.15
N ARG A 3 10.87 7.37 -0.89
CA ARG A 3 10.48 6.10 -0.27
C ARG A 3 9.25 5.51 -0.96
N TYR A 4 8.31 6.36 -1.35
CA TYR A 4 7.12 5.92 -2.06
C TYR A 4 7.47 5.26 -3.40
N PHE A 5 8.32 5.89 -4.20
CA PHE A 5 8.68 5.34 -5.51
C PHE A 5 9.40 4.00 -5.40
N SER A 6 10.33 3.87 -4.44
CA SER A 6 11.00 2.59 -4.19
C SER A 6 10.03 1.51 -3.76
N LEU A 7 9.10 1.84 -2.86
CA LEU A 7 8.10 0.90 -2.38
C LEU A 7 7.12 0.50 -3.48
N ARG A 8 6.70 1.45 -4.32
CA ARG A 8 5.84 1.16 -5.46
C ARG A 8 6.48 0.15 -6.40
N ASP A 9 7.75 0.36 -6.73
CA ASP A 9 8.49 -0.57 -7.60
C ASP A 9 8.54 -1.96 -7.01
N GLU A 10 8.78 -2.06 -5.70
CA GLU A 10 8.81 -3.34 -5.00
C GLU A 10 7.43 -4.03 -5.00
N VAL A 11 6.36 -3.29 -4.75
CA VAL A 11 5.00 -3.83 -4.79
C VAL A 11 4.63 -4.29 -6.20
N LEU A 12 4.94 -3.49 -7.21
CA LEU A 12 4.66 -3.88 -8.61
C LEU A 12 5.43 -5.14 -9.00
N HIS A 13 6.67 -5.27 -8.53
CA HIS A 13 7.46 -6.47 -8.77
C HIS A 13 6.84 -7.72 -8.12
N LEU A 14 6.38 -7.58 -6.87
CA LEU A 14 5.65 -8.66 -6.18
C LEU A 14 4.37 -9.05 -6.92
N LEU A 15 3.63 -8.07 -7.43
CA LEU A 15 2.43 -8.34 -8.20
C LEU A 15 2.75 -9.08 -9.51
N ASP A 16 3.85 -8.73 -10.17
CA ASP A 16 4.28 -9.42 -11.38
C ASP A 16 4.63 -10.88 -11.11
N GLU A 17 5.25 -11.17 -9.97
CA GLU A 17 5.63 -12.53 -9.61
C GLU A 17 4.47 -13.39 -9.12
N LYS A 18 3.57 -12.79 -8.32
CA LYS A 18 2.60 -13.56 -7.52
C LYS A 18 1.15 -13.40 -7.95
N SER A 19 0.84 -12.42 -8.77
CA SER A 19 -0.53 -12.14 -9.19
C SER A 19 -0.68 -12.26 -10.70
N HIS A 20 -1.84 -12.73 -11.15
CA HIS A 20 -2.09 -12.99 -12.57
C HIS A 20 -3.51 -12.60 -12.97
N GLY A 21 -3.67 -12.32 -14.27
CA GLY A 21 -4.96 -12.16 -14.90
C GLY A 21 -5.82 -11.05 -14.30
N TYR A 22 -7.05 -11.40 -14.00
CA TYR A 22 -8.06 -10.47 -13.51
C TYR A 22 -7.62 -9.78 -12.21
N TYR A 23 -7.14 -10.54 -11.24
CA TYR A 23 -6.74 -9.97 -9.95
C TYR A 23 -5.62 -8.95 -10.11
N LYS A 24 -4.65 -9.24 -10.96
CA LYS A 24 -3.53 -8.31 -11.18
C LYS A 24 -4.00 -7.00 -11.79
N ARG A 25 -4.79 -7.06 -12.86
CA ARG A 25 -5.26 -5.86 -13.57
C ARG A 25 -6.16 -4.99 -12.70
N GLU A 26 -7.15 -5.61 -12.06
CA GLU A 26 -8.10 -4.90 -11.21
C GLU A 26 -7.42 -4.32 -9.97
N ALA A 27 -6.48 -5.06 -9.39
CA ALA A 27 -5.75 -4.61 -8.23
C ALA A 27 -4.89 -3.38 -8.53
N ILE A 28 -4.21 -3.37 -9.66
CA ILE A 28 -3.37 -2.24 -10.05
C ILE A 28 -4.24 -1.00 -10.26
N ALA A 29 -5.36 -1.13 -10.97
CA ALA A 29 -6.28 -0.02 -11.18
C ALA A 29 -6.84 0.51 -9.85
N HIS A 30 -7.32 -0.37 -8.99
CA HIS A 30 -7.88 0.00 -7.69
C HIS A 30 -6.83 0.66 -6.79
N MET A 31 -5.65 0.08 -6.73
CA MET A 31 -4.54 0.56 -5.91
C MET A 31 -4.17 2.00 -6.25
N PHE A 32 -4.04 2.33 -7.53
CA PHE A 32 -3.71 3.68 -7.95
C PHE A 32 -4.86 4.66 -7.76
N GLN A 33 -6.10 4.22 -7.87
CA GLN A 33 -7.26 5.05 -7.55
C GLN A 33 -7.29 5.44 -6.08
N VAL A 34 -7.13 4.47 -5.19
CA VAL A 34 -7.10 4.71 -3.74
C VAL A 34 -5.94 5.61 -3.36
N GLU A 35 -4.76 5.34 -3.91
CA GLU A 35 -3.57 6.15 -3.68
C GLU A 35 -3.79 7.60 -4.07
N THR A 36 -4.34 7.85 -5.26
CA THR A 36 -4.62 9.20 -5.73
C THR A 36 -5.57 9.93 -4.80
N LEU A 37 -6.64 9.27 -4.36
CA LEU A 37 -7.58 9.85 -3.39
C LEU A 37 -6.91 10.18 -2.07
N CYS A 38 -6.03 9.29 -1.58
CA CYS A 38 -5.30 9.54 -0.33
C CYS A 38 -4.39 10.76 -0.44
N VAL A 39 -3.69 10.92 -1.56
CA VAL A 39 -2.81 12.08 -1.79
C VAL A 39 -3.63 13.37 -1.87
N LEU A 40 -4.75 13.35 -2.59
CA LEU A 40 -5.62 14.53 -2.69
C LEU A 40 -6.17 14.96 -1.33
N LEU A 41 -6.60 14.00 -0.52
CA LEU A 41 -7.07 14.28 0.84
C LEU A 41 -5.95 14.81 1.72
N ALA A 42 -4.74 14.27 1.57
CA ALA A 42 -3.58 14.76 2.31
C ALA A 42 -3.27 16.21 1.99
N LYS A 43 -3.32 16.61 0.72
CA LYS A 43 -3.13 18.00 0.30
C LYS A 43 -4.18 18.93 0.90
N GLU A 44 -5.43 18.51 0.84
CA GLU A 44 -6.53 19.30 1.37
C GLU A 44 -6.44 19.50 2.87
N ARG A 45 -6.00 18.48 3.61
CA ARG A 45 -5.96 18.47 5.08
C ARG A 45 -4.62 18.82 5.68
N GLY A 46 -3.62 19.11 4.86
CA GLY A 46 -2.27 19.42 5.34
C GLY A 46 -1.54 18.23 5.98
N LEU A 47 -1.83 17.02 5.51
CA LEU A 47 -1.18 15.80 6.00
C LEU A 47 0.04 15.46 5.16
N ASP A 48 0.86 14.52 5.64
CA ASP A 48 2.04 14.04 4.92
C ASP A 48 1.61 13.27 3.67
N GLU A 49 1.92 13.81 2.50
CA GLU A 49 1.52 13.24 1.22
C GLU A 49 2.18 11.88 0.96
N GLU A 50 3.45 11.73 1.32
CA GLU A 50 4.16 10.47 1.12
C GLU A 50 3.58 9.35 1.98
N LEU A 51 3.33 9.61 3.26
CA LEU A 51 2.72 8.64 4.15
C LEU A 51 1.32 8.25 3.66
N CYS A 52 0.52 9.22 3.23
CA CYS A 52 -0.81 8.94 2.72
C CYS A 52 -0.77 8.16 1.41
N ALA A 53 0.19 8.45 0.53
CA ALA A 53 0.38 7.69 -0.70
C ALA A 53 0.73 6.22 -0.39
N ILE A 54 1.60 5.99 0.58
CA ILE A 54 1.99 4.65 1.00
C ILE A 54 0.82 3.89 1.62
N ILE A 55 0.03 4.55 2.45
CA ILE A 55 -1.19 3.97 3.02
C ILE A 55 -2.13 3.50 1.90
N GLY A 56 -2.37 4.36 0.91
CA GLY A 56 -3.21 4.01 -0.22
C GLY A 56 -2.64 2.89 -1.08
N LEU A 57 -1.32 2.90 -1.31
CA LEU A 57 -0.63 1.88 -2.08
C LEU A 57 -0.76 0.50 -1.45
N LEU A 58 -0.59 0.39 -0.13
CA LEU A 58 -0.59 -0.88 0.57
C LEU A 58 -1.96 -1.32 1.08
N HIS A 59 -2.96 -0.47 0.91
CA HIS A 59 -4.33 -0.83 1.24
C HIS A 59 -4.72 -2.07 0.42
N ASP A 60 -5.22 -3.09 1.02
CA ASP A 60 -5.65 -4.32 0.36
C ASP A 60 -4.59 -5.01 -0.53
N VAL A 61 -3.30 -4.76 -0.30
CA VAL A 61 -2.22 -5.35 -1.12
C VAL A 61 -2.23 -6.89 -1.11
N ALA A 62 -2.77 -7.49 -0.05
CA ALA A 62 -2.85 -8.94 0.04
C ALA A 62 -3.83 -9.56 -0.95
N VAL A 63 -4.86 -8.83 -1.37
CA VAL A 63 -5.88 -9.37 -2.28
C VAL A 63 -5.28 -9.90 -3.59
N PRO A 64 -4.53 -9.08 -4.35
CA PRO A 64 -3.92 -9.59 -5.59
C PRO A 64 -2.79 -10.58 -5.35
N ILE A 65 -2.01 -10.42 -4.28
CA ILE A 65 -0.87 -11.29 -4.00
C ILE A 65 -1.33 -12.70 -3.67
N TYR A 66 -2.38 -12.85 -2.86
CA TYR A 66 -2.93 -14.15 -2.52
C TYR A 66 -4.08 -14.58 -3.42
N SER A 67 -4.49 -13.73 -4.37
CA SER A 67 -5.66 -13.93 -5.23
C SER A 67 -6.91 -14.30 -4.43
N SER A 68 -7.08 -13.62 -3.28
CA SER A 68 -8.16 -13.91 -2.34
C SER A 68 -8.42 -12.69 -1.46
N SER A 69 -9.69 -12.45 -1.13
CA SER A 69 -10.08 -11.44 -0.15
C SER A 69 -10.14 -11.98 1.28
N PHE A 70 -9.86 -13.27 1.48
CA PHE A 70 -9.90 -13.90 2.79
C PHE A 70 -8.93 -13.23 3.76
N GLN A 71 -9.47 -12.68 4.85
CA GLN A 71 -8.69 -11.94 5.87
C GLN A 71 -7.77 -10.89 5.26
N HIS A 72 -8.23 -10.18 4.22
CA HIS A 72 -7.37 -9.26 3.46
C HIS A 72 -6.79 -8.14 4.33
N ALA A 73 -7.52 -7.62 5.30
CA ALA A 73 -7.03 -6.56 6.19
C ALA A 73 -5.84 -7.05 7.02
N THR A 74 -5.96 -8.22 7.63
CA THR A 74 -4.87 -8.81 8.44
C THR A 74 -3.66 -9.13 7.59
N ARG A 75 -3.87 -9.78 6.44
CA ARG A 75 -2.79 -10.15 5.53
C ARG A 75 -2.07 -8.94 4.94
N SER A 76 -2.83 -7.89 4.58
CA SER A 76 -2.25 -6.66 4.08
C SER A 76 -1.44 -5.95 5.15
N SER A 77 -1.91 -5.95 6.39
CA SER A 77 -1.17 -5.38 7.53
C SER A 77 0.15 -6.12 7.76
N GLU A 78 0.14 -7.45 7.69
CA GLU A 78 1.36 -8.25 7.85
C GLU A 78 2.36 -8.00 6.72
N LEU A 79 1.90 -7.94 5.48
CA LEU A 79 2.76 -7.58 4.34
C LEU A 79 3.33 -6.17 4.50
N ALA A 80 2.51 -5.22 4.95
CA ALA A 80 2.96 -3.86 5.18
C ALA A 80 4.07 -3.81 6.25
N LYS A 81 3.96 -4.59 7.32
CA LYS A 81 5.01 -4.67 8.34
C LYS A 81 6.33 -5.14 7.75
N GLU A 82 6.29 -6.14 6.89
CA GLU A 82 7.51 -6.63 6.23
C GLU A 82 8.12 -5.58 5.30
N LEU A 83 7.28 -4.93 4.49
CA LEU A 83 7.75 -3.95 3.50
C LEU A 83 8.23 -2.65 4.14
N LEU A 84 7.58 -2.20 5.20
CA LEU A 84 7.87 -0.92 5.86
C LEU A 84 8.89 -1.04 6.99
N GLY A 85 9.15 -2.24 7.48
CA GLY A 85 10.07 -2.46 8.58
C GLY A 85 11.42 -1.78 8.41
N PRO A 86 12.10 -1.92 7.26
CA PRO A 86 13.40 -1.27 7.04
C PRO A 86 13.31 0.22 6.69
N ILE A 87 12.13 0.73 6.36
CA ILE A 87 11.96 2.05 5.73
C ILE A 87 11.44 3.09 6.73
N PHE A 88 10.50 2.69 7.59
CA PHE A 88 9.81 3.60 8.51
C PHE A 88 10.49 3.64 9.87
N SER A 89 10.48 4.83 10.47
CA SER A 89 10.82 5.00 11.89
C SER A 89 9.70 4.40 12.75
N ASP A 90 9.99 4.20 14.04
CA ASP A 90 8.99 3.69 15.00
C ASP A 90 7.77 4.60 15.08
N GLU A 91 7.97 5.91 15.02
CA GLU A 91 6.90 6.89 15.05
C GLU A 91 6.02 6.78 13.81
N GLU A 92 6.63 6.64 12.62
CA GLU A 92 5.91 6.47 11.37
C GLU A 92 5.11 5.16 11.34
N LYS A 93 5.66 4.08 11.89
CA LYS A 93 4.96 2.81 12.04
C LYS A 93 3.72 2.95 12.90
N LYS A 94 3.81 3.67 14.01
CA LYS A 94 2.64 3.94 14.86
C LYS A 94 1.58 4.70 14.10
N TYR A 95 1.97 5.73 13.39
CA TYR A 95 1.03 6.51 12.57
C TYR A 95 0.33 5.64 11.54
N TYR A 96 1.09 4.87 10.78
CA TYR A 96 0.55 4.00 9.73
C TYR A 96 -0.42 2.96 10.29
N PHE A 97 0.00 2.22 11.31
CA PHE A 97 -0.80 1.09 11.82
C PHE A 97 -1.97 1.53 12.70
N HIS A 98 -2.00 2.75 13.19
CA HIS A 98 -3.17 3.29 13.89
C HIS A 98 -4.18 3.94 12.94
N CYS A 99 -3.75 4.41 11.79
CA CYS A 99 -4.64 5.00 10.77
C CYS A 99 -5.31 3.95 9.89
N ASN A 100 -4.74 2.76 9.84
CA ASN A 100 -5.31 1.62 9.15
C ASN A 100 -6.18 0.81 10.09
#